data_edd214c9a9884bb6735924a4f45fd568
#
_entry.id   edd214c9a9884bb6735924a4f45fd568
#
_cell.length_a   1.000
_cell.length_b   1.000
_cell.length_c   1.000
_cell.angle_alpha   90.00
_cell.angle_beta   90.00
_cell.angle_gamma   90.00
#
_symmetry.space_group_name_H-M   'P 1'
#
loop_
_entity.id
_entity.type
_entity.pdbx_description
1 polymer ?
#
loop_
_entity_poly.entity_id
_entity_poly.type
_entity_poly.pdbx_seq_one_letter_code
_entity_poly.pdbx_strand_id
1 'polypeptide(L)'
;MCESISPIVEFTSVAKEFRHEYVVEKSRFITTICPCSTEEEAQAFIGRINKEFWDARHNCTAFALGPKQEQQRSSDNGEPSGTAGKPMLEVLKKTGITNVAVVVTRYFGGIKLGTGGLIRAYSHSVAETLRLAPKELHTTRTQLQATIDYSLYGAIERYVQDQKLHYESNFGEHVDITILVPPTDVERIQKELQDMSHGAATCIILDSIEVVLPLEQ
;
A
#
# COMPACT_ATOMS: atom_id res chain seq x y z
N MET A 1 27.18 -3.40 21.01
CA MET A 1 25.94 -2.64 21.25
C MET A 1 24.93 -3.21 20.27
N CYS A 2 23.90 -3.89 20.76
CA CYS A 2 22.80 -4.36 19.89
C CYS A 2 22.05 -3.14 19.39
N GLU A 3 22.25 -2.78 18.14
CA GLU A 3 21.39 -1.82 17.46
C GLU A 3 19.98 -2.44 17.38
N SER A 4 19.03 -1.73 17.91
CA SER A 4 17.62 -2.10 17.89
C SER A 4 17.17 -2.18 16.44
N ILE A 5 16.95 -3.40 15.94
CA ILE A 5 16.24 -3.62 14.68
C ILE A 5 14.91 -2.88 14.82
N SER A 6 14.73 -1.84 14.02
CA SER A 6 13.44 -1.15 13.95
C SER A 6 12.34 -2.17 13.71
N PRO A 7 11.18 -2.06 14.37
CA PRO A 7 10.12 -3.04 14.20
C PRO A 7 9.79 -3.16 12.70
N ILE A 8 9.69 -4.40 12.22
CA ILE A 8 9.27 -4.67 10.84
C ILE A 8 7.88 -4.06 10.67
N VAL A 9 7.82 -2.99 9.89
CA VAL A 9 6.57 -2.33 9.54
C VAL A 9 6.22 -2.80 8.13
N GLU A 10 5.11 -3.52 8.02
CA GLU A 10 4.62 -3.95 6.71
C GLU A 10 3.14 -3.59 6.59
N PHE A 11 2.79 -2.85 5.54
CA PHE A 11 1.41 -2.50 5.24
C PHE A 11 1.22 -2.25 3.74
N THR A 12 -0.01 -2.42 3.29
CA THR A 12 -0.41 -2.09 1.91
C THR A 12 -1.14 -0.76 1.87
N SER A 13 -0.77 0.08 0.90
CA SER A 13 -1.47 1.33 0.58
C SER A 13 -1.82 1.40 -0.91
N VAL A 14 -2.52 2.47 -1.31
CA VAL A 14 -2.70 2.81 -2.71
C VAL A 14 -1.49 3.59 -3.20
N ALA A 15 -1.00 3.28 -4.40
CA ALA A 15 0.23 3.87 -4.93
C ALA A 15 0.07 5.33 -5.39
N LYS A 16 -1.17 5.75 -5.70
CA LYS A 16 -1.48 7.11 -6.15
C LYS A 16 -2.96 7.40 -6.02
N GLU A 17 -3.31 8.67 -6.18
CA GLU A 17 -4.72 9.06 -6.29
C GLU A 17 -5.39 8.31 -7.44
N PHE A 18 -6.58 7.77 -7.15
CA PHE A 18 -7.37 7.03 -8.13
C PHE A 18 -8.85 7.37 -7.97
N ARG A 19 -9.58 7.35 -9.08
CA ARG A 19 -11.01 7.68 -9.11
C ARG A 19 -11.77 6.66 -9.91
N HIS A 20 -12.93 6.26 -9.40
CA HIS A 20 -13.86 5.37 -10.08
C HIS A 20 -15.31 5.81 -9.83
N GLU A 21 -16.16 5.60 -10.83
CA GLU A 21 -17.58 5.92 -10.73
C GLU A 21 -18.42 4.64 -10.74
N TYR A 22 -19.32 4.54 -9.77
CA TYR A 22 -20.33 3.49 -9.70
C TYR A 22 -21.73 4.10 -9.80
N VAL A 23 -22.59 3.53 -10.65
CA VAL A 23 -23.96 4.00 -10.86
C VAL A 23 -24.96 2.94 -10.43
N VAL A 24 -25.91 3.31 -9.57
CA VAL A 24 -26.99 2.45 -9.12
C VAL A 24 -28.27 3.24 -8.95
N GLU A 25 -29.40 2.73 -9.48
CA GLU A 25 -30.70 3.43 -9.44
C GLU A 25 -30.60 4.90 -9.89
N LYS A 26 -29.85 5.14 -10.97
CA LYS A 26 -29.53 6.46 -11.51
C LYS A 26 -28.74 7.39 -10.58
N SER A 27 -28.46 6.99 -9.36
CA SER A 27 -27.54 7.73 -8.46
C SER A 27 -26.10 7.41 -8.88
N ARG A 28 -25.26 8.47 -8.91
CA ARG A 28 -23.84 8.37 -9.21
C ARG A 28 -23.04 8.46 -7.93
N PHE A 29 -22.13 7.52 -7.74
CA PHE A 29 -21.20 7.48 -6.62
C PHE A 29 -19.78 7.59 -7.20
N ILE A 30 -19.16 8.76 -7.05
CA ILE A 30 -17.80 9.02 -7.53
C ILE A 30 -16.87 8.87 -6.34
N THR A 31 -16.13 7.78 -6.31
CA THR A 31 -15.15 7.51 -5.26
C THR A 31 -13.78 8.00 -5.70
N THR A 32 -13.19 8.88 -4.91
CA THR A 32 -11.80 9.31 -5.06
C THR A 32 -11.03 8.84 -3.83
N ILE A 33 -9.89 8.17 -4.04
CA ILE A 33 -8.97 7.71 -2.99
C ILE A 33 -7.61 8.34 -3.19
N CYS A 34 -6.91 8.62 -2.09
CA CYS A 34 -5.57 9.23 -2.12
C CYS A 34 -4.70 8.63 -1.02
N PRO A 35 -3.43 8.27 -1.29
CA PRO A 35 -2.50 7.92 -0.24
C PRO A 35 -2.28 9.14 0.67
N CYS A 36 -2.34 8.93 1.98
CA CYS A 36 -2.16 9.97 3.00
C CYS A 36 -1.51 9.32 4.22
N SER A 37 -0.40 9.88 4.69
CA SER A 37 0.33 9.38 5.85
C SER A 37 -0.07 10.08 7.15
N THR A 38 -0.65 11.28 7.06
CA THR A 38 -1.05 12.09 8.22
C THR A 38 -2.51 12.54 8.13
N GLU A 39 -3.08 12.95 9.28
CA GLU A 39 -4.44 13.48 9.31
C GLU A 39 -4.54 14.82 8.55
N GLU A 40 -3.51 15.63 8.58
CA GLU A 40 -3.42 16.88 7.85
C GLU A 40 -3.51 16.68 6.34
N GLU A 41 -2.79 15.68 5.82
CA GLU A 41 -2.85 15.30 4.40
C GLU A 41 -4.25 14.79 4.02
N ALA A 42 -4.83 13.94 4.86
CA ALA A 42 -6.19 13.43 4.65
C ALA A 42 -7.24 14.57 4.65
N GLN A 43 -7.13 15.52 5.57
CA GLN A 43 -8.03 16.68 5.62
C GLN A 43 -7.82 17.63 4.44
N ALA A 44 -6.58 17.85 4.01
CA ALA A 44 -6.28 18.64 2.82
C ALA A 44 -6.88 18.02 1.55
N PHE A 45 -6.74 16.71 1.39
CA PHE A 45 -7.36 15.96 0.30
C PHE A 45 -8.88 16.08 0.33
N ILE A 46 -9.52 15.82 1.48
CA ILE A 46 -10.98 15.95 1.65
C ILE A 46 -11.45 17.36 1.31
N GLY A 47 -10.72 18.38 1.78
CA GLY A 47 -11.02 19.77 1.49
C GLY A 47 -10.94 20.11 0.00
N ARG A 48 -9.96 19.53 -0.72
CA ARG A 48 -9.81 19.68 -2.16
C ARG A 48 -10.99 19.04 -2.92
N ILE A 49 -11.36 17.81 -2.58
CA ILE A 49 -12.48 17.11 -3.23
C ILE A 49 -13.81 17.82 -2.95
N ASN A 50 -14.02 18.34 -1.73
CA ASN A 50 -15.20 19.13 -1.41
C ASN A 50 -15.31 20.41 -2.26
N LYS A 51 -14.19 21.04 -2.59
CA LYS A 51 -14.17 22.21 -3.49
C LYS A 51 -14.41 21.81 -4.94
N GLU A 52 -13.86 20.69 -5.39
CA GLU A 52 -14.06 20.16 -6.74
C GLU A 52 -15.54 19.81 -6.98
N PHE A 53 -16.18 19.14 -6.02
CA PHE A 53 -17.58 18.70 -6.09
C PHE A 53 -18.48 19.52 -5.17
N TRP A 54 -18.34 20.85 -5.22
CA TRP A 54 -19.09 21.80 -4.36
C TRP A 54 -20.60 21.76 -4.57
N ASP A 55 -21.05 21.33 -5.73
CA ASP A 55 -22.45 21.19 -6.14
C ASP A 55 -23.10 19.88 -5.68
N ALA A 56 -22.28 18.91 -5.22
CA ALA A 56 -22.79 17.67 -4.66
C ALA A 56 -23.33 17.86 -3.25
N ARG A 57 -24.45 17.20 -2.94
CA ARG A 57 -25.06 17.27 -1.60
C ARG A 57 -24.27 16.50 -0.55
N HIS A 58 -23.58 15.44 -0.97
CA HIS A 58 -22.92 14.49 -0.07
C HIS A 58 -21.53 14.16 -0.60
N ASN A 59 -20.52 14.54 0.16
CA ASN A 59 -19.13 14.13 0.00
C ASN A 59 -18.73 13.34 1.26
N CYS A 60 -19.19 12.09 1.34
CA CYS A 60 -18.94 11.24 2.50
C CYS A 60 -17.48 10.80 2.54
N THR A 61 -16.91 10.74 3.75
CA THR A 61 -15.45 10.54 3.90
C THR A 61 -15.13 9.39 4.83
N ALA A 62 -14.00 8.74 4.59
CA ALA A 62 -13.35 7.85 5.54
C ALA A 62 -11.84 7.90 5.33
N PHE A 63 -11.07 7.71 6.40
CA PHE A 63 -9.64 7.47 6.30
C PHE A 63 -9.17 6.47 7.36
N ALA A 64 -8.07 5.79 7.04
CA ALA A 64 -7.35 4.91 7.95
C ALA A 64 -5.86 5.18 7.78
N LEU A 65 -5.18 5.54 8.87
CA LEU A 65 -3.79 5.96 8.91
C LEU A 65 -3.01 5.15 9.95
N GLY A 66 -1.71 5.04 9.71
CA GLY A 66 -0.80 4.23 10.50
C GLY A 66 -0.77 2.78 10.03
N PRO A 67 0.35 2.07 10.22
CA PRO A 67 0.56 0.71 9.67
C PRO A 67 -0.51 -0.31 10.06
N LYS A 68 -1.12 -0.14 11.25
CA LYS A 68 -2.19 -1.01 11.76
C LYS A 68 -3.55 -0.31 11.79
N GLN A 69 -3.72 0.76 10.99
CA GLN A 69 -4.94 1.58 10.96
C GLN A 69 -5.29 2.18 12.34
N GLU A 70 -4.29 2.64 13.08
CA GLU A 70 -4.43 3.15 14.45
C GLU A 70 -5.31 4.40 14.52
N GLN A 71 -5.25 5.24 13.47
CA GLN A 71 -6.07 6.44 13.37
C GLN A 71 -7.15 6.24 12.31
N GLN A 72 -8.40 6.34 12.72
CA GLN A 72 -9.54 6.13 11.83
C GLN A 72 -10.57 7.23 12.07
N ARG A 73 -11.14 7.75 10.98
CA ARG A 73 -12.24 8.70 11.04
C ARG A 73 -13.17 8.50 9.86
N SER A 74 -14.44 8.81 10.05
CA SER A 74 -15.42 8.78 8.97
C SER A 74 -16.54 9.82 9.19
N SER A 75 -17.20 10.22 8.08
CA SER A 75 -18.30 11.18 8.11
C SER A 75 -19.34 10.83 7.05
N ASP A 76 -20.61 10.87 7.45
CA ASP A 76 -21.73 10.66 6.54
C ASP A 76 -22.07 11.94 5.72
N ASN A 77 -21.54 13.09 6.09
CA ASN A 77 -21.72 14.38 5.39
C ASN A 77 -23.15 14.60 4.86
N GLY A 78 -24.13 14.55 5.78
CA GLY A 78 -25.53 14.79 5.48
C GLY A 78 -26.33 13.60 4.94
N GLU A 79 -25.74 12.46 4.69
CA GLU A 79 -26.48 11.20 4.53
C GLU A 79 -27.08 10.74 5.88
N PRO A 80 -28.08 9.87 5.90
CA PRO A 80 -28.60 9.31 7.15
C PRO A 80 -27.48 8.66 7.96
N SER A 81 -27.48 8.89 9.28
CA SER A 81 -26.42 8.44 10.18
C SER A 81 -26.08 6.97 10.02
N GLY A 82 -24.79 6.67 9.84
CA GLY A 82 -24.24 5.33 9.70
C GLY A 82 -24.46 4.65 8.35
N THR A 83 -24.94 5.38 7.32
CA THR A 83 -25.23 4.79 6.01
C THR A 83 -24.11 4.97 4.98
N ALA A 84 -23.14 5.82 5.25
CA ALA A 84 -22.06 6.14 4.32
C ALA A 84 -20.67 6.00 4.94
N GLY A 85 -20.28 6.90 5.82
CA GLY A 85 -18.93 6.97 6.36
C GLY A 85 -18.50 5.70 7.07
N LYS A 86 -19.32 5.17 7.97
CA LYS A 86 -19.02 3.90 8.68
C LYS A 86 -18.91 2.70 7.74
N PRO A 87 -19.83 2.46 6.79
CA PRO A 87 -19.68 1.43 5.77
C PRO A 87 -18.39 1.55 4.94
N MET A 88 -18.00 2.78 4.56
CA MET A 88 -16.75 3.03 3.84
C MET A 88 -15.52 2.64 4.67
N LEU A 89 -15.50 3.05 5.95
CA LEU A 89 -14.42 2.71 6.88
C LEU A 89 -14.29 1.20 7.10
N GLU A 90 -15.42 0.49 7.22
CA GLU A 90 -15.41 -0.96 7.36
C GLU A 90 -14.82 -1.68 6.14
N VAL A 91 -14.93 -1.10 4.93
CA VAL A 91 -14.23 -1.62 3.75
C VAL A 91 -12.72 -1.46 3.89
N LEU A 92 -12.23 -0.28 4.31
CA LEU A 92 -10.80 -0.07 4.56
C LEU A 92 -10.26 -1.07 5.59
N LYS A 93 -10.99 -1.29 6.68
CA LYS A 93 -10.61 -2.26 7.72
C LYS A 93 -10.52 -3.68 7.19
N LYS A 94 -11.53 -4.12 6.42
CA LYS A 94 -11.58 -5.48 5.86
C LYS A 94 -10.51 -5.75 4.81
N THR A 95 -10.15 -4.74 4.03
CA THR A 95 -9.11 -4.87 3.00
C THR A 95 -7.69 -4.78 3.57
N GLY A 96 -7.52 -4.28 4.79
CA GLY A 96 -6.22 -4.03 5.41
C GLY A 96 -5.43 -2.90 4.75
N ILE A 97 -6.02 -2.19 3.78
CA ILE A 97 -5.37 -1.04 3.13
C ILE A 97 -5.38 0.14 4.09
N THR A 98 -4.21 0.70 4.34
CA THR A 98 -4.02 1.82 5.26
C THR A 98 -3.27 2.98 4.62
N ASN A 99 -3.04 4.04 5.39
CA ASN A 99 -2.47 5.30 4.90
C ASN A 99 -3.21 5.82 3.67
N VAL A 100 -4.55 5.82 3.75
CA VAL A 100 -5.45 6.18 2.66
C VAL A 100 -6.63 7.00 3.17
N ALA A 101 -6.98 8.03 2.41
CA ALA A 101 -8.22 8.76 2.56
C ALA A 101 -9.15 8.52 1.37
N VAL A 102 -10.44 8.45 1.63
CA VAL A 102 -11.49 8.15 0.66
C VAL A 102 -12.59 9.20 0.76
N VAL A 103 -12.99 9.75 -0.38
CA VAL A 103 -14.21 10.57 -0.50
C VAL A 103 -15.14 9.92 -1.50
N VAL A 104 -16.39 9.72 -1.13
CA VAL A 104 -17.44 9.30 -2.05
C VAL A 104 -18.41 10.46 -2.23
N THR A 105 -18.37 11.05 -3.42
CA THR A 105 -19.29 12.10 -3.87
C THR A 105 -20.52 11.46 -4.47
N ARG A 106 -21.71 11.82 -3.95
CA ARG A 106 -22.96 11.28 -4.47
C ARG A 106 -23.84 12.35 -5.13
N TYR A 107 -24.30 12.01 -6.33
CA TYR A 107 -25.38 12.69 -7.02
C TYR A 107 -26.65 11.82 -7.03
N PHE A 108 -27.75 12.35 -6.51
CA PHE A 108 -29.01 11.62 -6.40
C PHE A 108 -29.67 11.43 -7.78
N GLY A 109 -30.05 10.21 -8.10
CA GLY A 109 -30.65 9.84 -9.38
C GLY A 109 -32.18 9.88 -9.44
N GLY A 110 -32.85 10.42 -8.41
CA GLY A 110 -34.31 10.48 -8.35
C GLY A 110 -34.99 9.27 -7.70
N ILE A 111 -34.28 8.16 -7.49
CA ILE A 111 -34.79 6.94 -6.86
C ILE A 111 -34.13 6.77 -5.49
N LYS A 112 -34.96 6.64 -4.43
CA LYS A 112 -34.47 6.45 -3.06
C LYS A 112 -33.95 5.03 -2.88
N LEU A 113 -32.70 4.86 -2.45
CA LEU A 113 -32.08 3.57 -2.18
C LEU A 113 -32.52 2.95 -0.83
N GLY A 114 -32.98 3.78 0.10
CA GLY A 114 -33.20 3.39 1.50
C GLY A 114 -31.90 3.11 2.26
N THR A 115 -31.97 2.95 3.57
CA THR A 115 -30.82 2.75 4.46
C THR A 115 -29.92 1.60 4.01
N GLY A 116 -30.50 0.42 3.79
CA GLY A 116 -29.75 -0.76 3.35
C GLY A 116 -29.14 -0.62 1.94
N GLY A 117 -29.82 0.10 1.03
CA GLY A 117 -29.32 0.40 -0.31
C GLY A 117 -28.13 1.35 -0.27
N LEU A 118 -28.19 2.40 0.59
CA LEU A 118 -27.08 3.32 0.78
C LEU A 118 -25.85 2.62 1.33
N ILE A 119 -25.99 1.81 2.39
CA ILE A 119 -24.88 1.05 2.98
C ILE A 119 -24.21 0.19 1.91
N ARG A 120 -24.99 -0.54 1.11
CA ARG A 120 -24.42 -1.37 0.03
C ARG A 120 -23.74 -0.54 -1.05
N ALA A 121 -24.33 0.59 -1.46
CA ALA A 121 -23.79 1.44 -2.52
C ALA A 121 -22.44 2.07 -2.11
N TYR A 122 -22.35 2.64 -0.90
CA TYR A 122 -21.11 3.21 -0.39
C TYR A 122 -20.02 2.15 -0.21
N SER A 123 -20.35 1.02 0.41
CA SER A 123 -19.38 -0.08 0.59
C SER A 123 -18.90 -0.62 -0.75
N HIS A 124 -19.80 -0.85 -1.70
CA HIS A 124 -19.45 -1.39 -3.03
C HIS A 124 -18.57 -0.41 -3.81
N SER A 125 -18.94 0.87 -3.83
CA SER A 125 -18.19 1.91 -4.54
C SER A 125 -16.74 2.01 -4.05
N VAL A 126 -16.51 1.97 -2.72
CA VAL A 126 -15.17 1.98 -2.15
C VAL A 126 -14.43 0.67 -2.46
N ALA A 127 -15.07 -0.49 -2.26
CA ALA A 127 -14.44 -1.79 -2.49
C ALA A 127 -13.99 -1.96 -3.96
N GLU A 128 -14.83 -1.54 -4.91
CA GLU A 128 -14.50 -1.58 -6.34
C GLU A 128 -13.36 -0.64 -6.70
N THR A 129 -13.39 0.58 -6.17
CA THR A 129 -12.32 1.56 -6.39
C THR A 129 -10.98 1.05 -5.86
N LEU A 130 -10.96 0.48 -4.64
CA LEU A 130 -9.75 -0.12 -4.07
C LEU A 130 -9.28 -1.35 -4.86
N ARG A 131 -10.20 -2.15 -5.40
CA ARG A 131 -9.85 -3.29 -6.26
C ARG A 131 -9.11 -2.86 -7.53
N LEU A 132 -9.56 -1.76 -8.16
CA LEU A 132 -9.02 -1.24 -9.43
C LEU A 132 -7.78 -0.37 -9.25
N ALA A 133 -7.60 0.23 -8.08
CA ALA A 133 -6.49 1.12 -7.82
C ALA A 133 -5.15 0.37 -7.78
N PRO A 134 -4.07 0.95 -8.32
CA PRO A 134 -2.73 0.42 -8.13
C PRO A 134 -2.37 0.48 -6.64
N LYS A 135 -1.71 -0.57 -6.16
CA LYS A 135 -1.31 -0.74 -4.76
C LYS A 135 0.18 -0.86 -4.64
N GLU A 136 0.67 -0.55 -3.45
CA GLU A 136 2.07 -0.70 -3.09
C GLU A 136 2.20 -1.30 -1.69
N LEU A 137 3.25 -2.06 -1.50
CA LEU A 137 3.66 -2.63 -0.22
C LEU A 137 4.77 -1.77 0.37
N HIS A 138 4.50 -1.20 1.54
CA HIS A 138 5.51 -0.57 2.37
C HIS A 138 6.06 -1.62 3.32
N THR A 139 7.38 -1.82 3.31
CA THR A 139 8.00 -2.88 4.10
C THR A 139 9.45 -2.55 4.43
N THR A 140 9.98 -3.20 5.47
CA THR A 140 11.40 -3.12 5.81
C THR A 140 12.17 -4.22 5.06
N ARG A 141 13.30 -3.90 4.49
CA ARG A 141 14.25 -4.86 3.90
C ARG A 141 15.64 -4.61 4.47
N THR A 142 16.35 -5.71 4.70
CA THR A 142 17.76 -5.68 5.07
C THR A 142 18.60 -5.75 3.79
N GLN A 143 19.57 -4.88 3.68
CA GLN A 143 20.53 -4.92 2.58
C GLN A 143 21.61 -5.95 2.87
N LEU A 144 21.64 -7.02 2.11
CA LEU A 144 22.67 -8.06 2.14
C LEU A 144 23.57 -7.85 0.93
N GLN A 145 24.83 -7.44 1.17
CA GLN A 145 25.83 -7.31 0.12
C GLN A 145 26.65 -8.60 0.03
N ALA A 146 26.78 -9.14 -1.17
CA ALA A 146 27.66 -10.26 -1.50
C ALA A 146 28.73 -9.83 -2.50
N THR A 147 29.99 -9.96 -2.13
CA THR A 147 31.13 -9.77 -3.04
C THR A 147 31.54 -11.12 -3.60
N ILE A 148 31.55 -11.26 -4.93
CA ILE A 148 31.75 -12.51 -5.66
C ILE A 148 32.64 -12.34 -6.89
N ASP A 149 33.22 -13.44 -7.35
CA ASP A 149 33.90 -13.47 -8.63
C ASP A 149 32.91 -13.45 -9.81
N TYR A 150 33.37 -12.91 -10.95
CA TYR A 150 32.57 -12.84 -12.18
C TYR A 150 32.01 -14.21 -12.64
N SER A 151 32.75 -15.29 -12.40
CA SER A 151 32.33 -16.66 -12.75
C SER A 151 31.06 -17.12 -12.02
N LEU A 152 30.79 -16.57 -10.84
CA LEU A 152 29.63 -16.91 -9.99
C LEU A 152 28.42 -16.01 -10.25
N TYR A 153 28.61 -14.86 -10.89
CA TYR A 153 27.58 -13.84 -11.05
C TYR A 153 26.29 -14.38 -11.67
N GLY A 154 26.38 -15.07 -12.80
CA GLY A 154 25.20 -15.58 -13.50
C GLY A 154 24.37 -16.60 -12.71
N ALA A 155 25.03 -17.42 -11.87
CA ALA A 155 24.33 -18.38 -11.01
C ALA A 155 23.62 -17.68 -9.86
N ILE A 156 24.30 -16.72 -9.22
CA ILE A 156 23.75 -15.96 -8.09
C ILE A 156 22.64 -15.01 -8.57
N GLU A 157 22.82 -14.32 -9.69
CA GLU A 157 21.80 -13.48 -10.29
C GLU A 157 20.52 -14.26 -10.56
N ARG A 158 20.62 -15.43 -11.19
CA ARG A 158 19.45 -16.30 -11.43
C ARG A 158 18.79 -16.71 -10.13
N TYR A 159 19.56 -17.10 -9.13
CA TYR A 159 19.03 -17.45 -7.81
C TYR A 159 18.24 -16.30 -7.20
N VAL A 160 18.79 -15.06 -7.18
CA VAL A 160 18.12 -13.87 -6.63
C VAL A 160 16.83 -13.54 -7.39
N GLN A 161 16.83 -13.70 -8.73
CA GLN A 161 15.65 -13.52 -9.57
C GLN A 161 14.58 -14.59 -9.30
N ASP A 162 14.97 -15.85 -9.14
CA ASP A 162 14.07 -16.96 -8.82
C ASP A 162 13.42 -16.77 -7.43
N GLN A 163 14.16 -16.17 -6.48
CA GLN A 163 13.63 -15.76 -5.18
C GLN A 163 12.77 -14.48 -5.24
N LYS A 164 12.65 -13.83 -6.40
CA LYS A 164 11.94 -12.55 -6.61
C LYS A 164 12.42 -11.43 -5.70
N LEU A 165 13.71 -11.41 -5.40
CA LEU A 165 14.34 -10.38 -4.59
C LEU A 165 14.81 -9.22 -5.47
N HIS A 166 14.68 -7.99 -4.98
CA HIS A 166 15.27 -6.83 -5.62
C HIS A 166 16.76 -6.79 -5.33
N TYR A 167 17.57 -6.47 -6.33
CA TYR A 167 19.02 -6.38 -6.21
C TYR A 167 19.61 -5.32 -7.14
N GLU A 168 20.78 -4.86 -6.77
CA GLU A 168 21.64 -4.02 -7.58
C GLU A 168 23.03 -4.63 -7.67
N SER A 169 23.67 -4.53 -8.84
CA SER A 169 25.00 -5.09 -9.07
C SER A 169 25.98 -3.99 -9.46
N ASN A 170 27.14 -3.97 -8.79
CA ASN A 170 28.24 -3.07 -9.11
C ASN A 170 29.44 -3.90 -9.57
N PHE A 171 29.96 -3.57 -10.75
CA PHE A 171 31.02 -4.32 -11.43
C PHE A 171 32.36 -3.58 -11.28
N GLY A 172 33.26 -4.14 -10.48
CA GLY A 172 34.60 -3.65 -10.20
C GLY A 172 35.66 -4.72 -10.40
N GLU A 173 36.62 -4.82 -9.51
CA GLU A 173 37.58 -5.94 -9.48
C GLU A 173 36.86 -7.27 -9.21
N HIS A 174 35.85 -7.23 -8.34
CA HIS A 174 34.85 -8.25 -8.11
C HIS A 174 33.45 -7.71 -8.44
N VAL A 175 32.44 -8.52 -8.34
CA VAL A 175 31.05 -8.10 -8.47
C VAL A 175 30.46 -7.98 -7.07
N ASP A 176 29.98 -6.78 -6.71
CA ASP A 176 29.21 -6.54 -5.50
C ASP A 176 27.72 -6.56 -5.83
N ILE A 177 26.98 -7.53 -5.27
CA ILE A 177 25.54 -7.64 -5.41
C ILE A 177 24.91 -7.23 -4.08
N THR A 178 24.13 -6.16 -4.06
CA THR A 178 23.33 -5.73 -2.90
C THR A 178 21.91 -6.19 -3.09
N ILE A 179 21.43 -7.07 -2.20
CA ILE A 179 20.13 -7.74 -2.27
C ILE A 179 19.24 -7.19 -1.16
N LEU A 180 18.00 -6.82 -1.50
CA LEU A 180 16.98 -6.40 -0.52
C LEU A 180 16.23 -7.63 0.00
N VAL A 181 16.62 -8.10 1.17
CA VAL A 181 16.13 -9.35 1.76
C VAL A 181 15.12 -9.04 2.88
N PRO A 182 13.99 -9.78 2.97
CA PRO A 182 13.16 -9.72 4.16
C PRO A 182 14.00 -10.01 5.41
N PRO A 183 13.86 -9.24 6.50
CA PRO A 183 14.68 -9.45 7.72
C PRO A 183 14.66 -10.88 8.25
N THR A 184 13.54 -11.59 8.07
CA THR A 184 13.36 -13.00 8.47
C THR A 184 14.16 -13.99 7.64
N ASP A 185 14.59 -13.62 6.43
CA ASP A 185 15.20 -14.51 5.45
C ASP A 185 16.71 -14.30 5.32
N VAL A 186 17.26 -13.31 6.02
CA VAL A 186 18.68 -12.91 5.86
C VAL A 186 19.64 -14.09 6.08
N GLU A 187 19.49 -14.81 7.19
CA GLU A 187 20.37 -15.95 7.52
C GLU A 187 20.27 -17.07 6.46
N ARG A 188 19.05 -17.35 5.99
CA ARG A 188 18.81 -18.36 4.96
C ARG A 188 19.49 -17.97 3.65
N ILE A 189 19.23 -16.75 3.16
CA ILE A 189 19.79 -16.26 1.89
C ILE A 189 21.32 -16.18 1.98
N GLN A 190 21.88 -15.69 3.07
CA GLN A 190 23.33 -15.64 3.28
C GLN A 190 23.97 -17.02 3.21
N LYS A 191 23.36 -18.02 3.84
CA LYS A 191 23.83 -19.41 3.80
C LYS A 191 23.77 -19.97 2.39
N GLU A 192 22.67 -19.78 1.67
CA GLU A 192 22.51 -20.27 0.30
C GLU A 192 23.54 -19.64 -0.66
N LEU A 193 23.85 -18.34 -0.51
CA LEU A 193 24.91 -17.68 -1.28
C LEU A 193 26.29 -18.26 -0.97
N GLN A 194 26.59 -18.57 0.30
CA GLN A 194 27.84 -19.21 0.70
C GLN A 194 27.95 -20.64 0.14
N ASP A 195 26.88 -21.42 0.20
CA ASP A 195 26.85 -22.79 -0.34
C ASP A 195 27.04 -22.79 -1.87
N MET A 196 26.38 -21.87 -2.60
CA MET A 196 26.54 -21.75 -4.06
C MET A 196 27.93 -21.31 -4.48
N SER A 197 28.60 -20.51 -3.67
CA SER A 197 29.97 -20.04 -3.92
C SER A 197 31.06 -20.97 -3.37
N HIS A 198 30.67 -22.10 -2.74
CA HIS A 198 31.60 -22.98 -1.99
C HIS A 198 32.43 -22.22 -0.94
N GLY A 199 31.79 -21.20 -0.31
CA GLY A 199 32.43 -20.35 0.70
C GLY A 199 33.28 -19.19 0.14
N ALA A 200 33.32 -18.99 -1.19
CA ALA A 200 34.12 -17.92 -1.80
C ALA A 200 33.42 -16.54 -1.71
N ALA A 201 32.08 -16.48 -1.59
CA ALA A 201 31.37 -15.24 -1.44
C ALA A 201 31.61 -14.62 -0.05
N THR A 202 31.94 -13.33 -0.03
CA THR A 202 31.96 -12.54 1.21
C THR A 202 30.61 -11.83 1.35
N CYS A 203 29.85 -12.17 2.39
CA CYS A 203 28.54 -11.58 2.66
C CYS A 203 28.61 -10.63 3.86
N ILE A 204 28.08 -9.43 3.68
CA ILE A 204 28.01 -8.38 4.71
C ILE A 204 26.55 -7.93 4.84
N ILE A 205 26.02 -7.90 6.07
CA ILE A 205 24.73 -7.31 6.37
C ILE A 205 24.96 -5.82 6.56
N LEU A 206 24.29 -5.02 5.73
CA LEU A 206 24.26 -3.57 5.83
C LEU A 206 23.02 -3.12 6.63
N ASP A 207 22.56 -1.89 6.39
CA ASP A 207 21.41 -1.32 7.08
C ASP A 207 20.08 -1.95 6.65
N SER A 208 19.09 -1.88 7.54
CA SER A 208 17.69 -2.13 7.18
C SER A 208 17.05 -0.82 6.72
N ILE A 209 16.42 -0.85 5.56
CA ILE A 209 15.78 0.30 4.93
C ILE A 209 14.29 0.05 4.72
N GLU A 210 13.50 1.12 4.78
CA GLU A 210 12.11 1.08 4.32
C GLU A 210 12.08 1.15 2.80
N VAL A 211 11.32 0.25 2.19
CA VAL A 211 11.14 0.19 0.75
C VAL A 211 9.66 0.13 0.39
N VAL A 212 9.35 0.70 -0.76
CA VAL A 212 8.00 0.67 -1.35
C VAL A 212 8.06 -0.18 -2.60
N LEU A 213 7.31 -1.27 -2.60
CA LEU A 213 7.28 -2.24 -3.69
C LEU A 213 5.92 -2.20 -4.39
N PRO A 214 5.86 -2.07 -5.74
CA PRO A 214 4.59 -2.16 -6.45
C PRO A 214 4.00 -3.56 -6.28
N LEU A 215 2.68 -3.62 -6.02
CA LEU A 215 1.96 -4.88 -6.04
C LEU A 215 1.36 -5.11 -7.43
N GLU A 216 1.72 -6.22 -8.06
CA GLU A 216 1.09 -6.66 -9.31
C GLU A 216 -0.40 -6.94 -9.05
N GLN A 217 -1.28 -6.51 -9.98
CA GLN A 217 -2.73 -6.70 -9.91
C GLN A 217 -3.15 -8.10 -10.37
#